data_6f592a903ae21dbde8516819d124937b
#
_entry.id   6f592a903ae21dbde8516819d124937b
#
_cell.length_a   1.000
_cell.length_b   1.000
_cell.length_c   1.000
_cell.angle_alpha   90.00
_cell.angle_beta   90.00
_cell.angle_gamma   90.00
#
_symmetry.space_group_name_H-M   'P 1'
#
loop_
_entity.id
_entity.type
_entity.pdbx_description
1 polymer ?
#
loop_
_entity_poly.entity_id
_entity_poly.type
_entity_poly.pdbx_seq_one_letter_code
_entity_poly.pdbx_strand_id
1 'polypeptide(L)'
;PKRTAMSFLTALKLSFNNLRTKKFRTIITALASSVGIIGVGLVLSISNGFRDQVEQIESDQLVGLPILIGRAEMEIGFNRAGASSYIPDEYDEDEIVLYDPNMDVHENVFTVEFLDHLEQLDDDIYTNIQFEYGYVPTILVNKNDEAEIIQTMDLAFSSFIVPNDQISDFYNLKAGSYPTSIYEVVLLVDDWNVVDSSIIETLGFDITETIRFSDVIGTNLYVGLNDSFYVEQGGVFIPNFLNLDDVVDEGVELTVVGIIEAQEAALEYNGSGVKYLYE
;
A
#
# COMPACT_ATOMS: atom_id res chain seq x y z
N PRO A 1 58.34 57.83 24.60
CA PRO A 1 57.17 57.45 25.36
C PRO A 1 57.02 55.90 25.31
N LYS A 2 57.22 55.25 26.49
CA LYS A 2 57.03 53.84 26.68
C LYS A 2 55.49 53.52 26.53
N ARG A 3 55.10 52.81 25.51
CA ARG A 3 53.77 52.19 25.36
C ARG A 3 53.63 51.16 26.47
N THR A 4 52.94 51.50 27.56
CA THR A 4 52.57 50.56 28.62
C THR A 4 51.45 49.69 28.07
N ALA A 5 51.77 48.50 27.55
CA ALA A 5 50.81 47.50 27.17
C ALA A 5 50.18 46.90 28.44
N MET A 6 48.88 47.05 28.58
CA MET A 6 48.11 46.49 29.70
C MET A 6 48.08 44.98 29.61
N SER A 7 48.36 44.28 30.72
CA SER A 7 48.29 42.82 30.74
C SER A 7 46.88 42.34 30.42
N PHE A 8 46.75 41.29 29.64
CA PHE A 8 45.47 40.67 29.26
C PHE A 8 44.57 40.38 30.47
N LEU A 9 45.14 39.85 31.54
CA LEU A 9 44.43 39.60 32.81
C LEU A 9 43.87 40.87 33.44
N THR A 10 44.61 41.97 33.36
CA THR A 10 44.18 43.28 33.93
C THR A 10 43.04 43.86 33.08
N ALA A 11 43.12 43.72 31.74
CA ALA A 11 42.06 44.14 30.83
C ALA A 11 40.77 43.33 31.06
N LEU A 12 40.89 42.00 31.23
CA LEU A 12 39.76 41.11 31.54
C LEU A 12 39.10 41.45 32.86
N LYS A 13 39.88 41.68 33.92
CA LYS A 13 39.39 42.07 35.26
C LYS A 13 38.68 43.42 35.23
N LEU A 14 39.21 44.38 34.47
CA LEU A 14 38.59 45.70 34.30
C LEU A 14 37.28 45.61 33.52
N SER A 15 37.23 44.82 32.46
CA SER A 15 36.01 44.55 31.68
C SER A 15 34.93 43.90 32.54
N PHE A 16 35.30 42.89 33.33
CA PHE A 16 34.36 42.21 34.23
C PHE A 16 33.81 43.16 35.31
N ASN A 17 34.67 44.00 35.90
CA ASN A 17 34.24 44.98 36.89
C ASN A 17 33.29 46.02 36.26
N ASN A 18 33.51 46.42 35.03
CA ASN A 18 32.64 47.34 34.28
C ASN A 18 31.28 46.72 33.98
N LEU A 19 31.23 45.42 33.64
CA LEU A 19 30.00 44.66 33.48
C LEU A 19 29.20 44.57 34.78
N ARG A 20 29.88 44.36 35.92
CA ARG A 20 29.27 44.26 37.24
C ARG A 20 28.69 45.57 37.73
N THR A 21 29.32 46.70 37.43
CA THR A 21 28.82 48.04 37.82
C THR A 21 27.62 48.50 37.02
N LYS A 22 27.49 48.04 35.77
CA LYS A 22 26.37 48.37 34.85
C LYS A 22 25.45 47.18 34.58
N LYS A 23 25.24 46.32 35.59
CA LYS A 23 24.55 45.03 35.50
C LYS A 23 23.19 45.09 34.79
N PHE A 24 22.37 46.11 35.10
CA PHE A 24 21.06 46.26 34.46
C PHE A 24 21.15 46.45 32.93
N ARG A 25 22.03 47.31 32.45
CA ARG A 25 22.23 47.55 31.02
C ARG A 25 22.77 46.29 30.34
N THR A 26 23.72 45.60 30.97
CA THR A 26 24.31 44.38 30.44
C THR A 26 23.29 43.26 30.35
N ILE A 27 22.43 43.10 31.37
CA ILE A 27 21.36 42.07 31.35
C ILE A 27 20.35 42.36 30.22
N ILE A 28 19.89 43.60 30.09
CA ILE A 28 18.93 43.95 29.03
C ILE A 28 19.52 43.74 27.64
N THR A 29 20.78 44.10 27.44
CA THR A 29 21.44 43.91 26.15
C THR A 29 21.66 42.43 25.87
N ALA A 30 22.05 41.62 26.85
CA ALA A 30 22.20 40.18 26.72
C ALA A 30 20.86 39.48 26.42
N LEU A 31 19.78 39.87 27.12
CA LEU A 31 18.44 39.38 26.87
C LEU A 31 17.97 39.72 25.42
N ALA A 32 18.15 40.96 25.00
CA ALA A 32 17.79 41.37 23.64
C ALA A 32 18.54 40.57 22.56
N SER A 33 19.84 40.34 22.78
CA SER A 33 20.64 39.51 21.86
C SER A 33 20.24 38.04 21.89
N SER A 34 19.93 37.48 23.07
CA SER A 34 19.55 36.08 23.23
C SER A 34 18.19 35.79 22.59
N VAL A 35 17.22 36.71 22.67
CA VAL A 35 15.92 36.59 21.99
C VAL A 35 16.09 36.46 20.48
N GLY A 36 17.01 37.26 19.89
CA GLY A 36 17.31 37.15 18.45
C GLY A 36 17.88 35.77 18.06
N ILE A 37 18.84 35.26 18.83
CA ILE A 37 19.47 33.98 18.61
C ILE A 37 18.44 32.83 18.78
N ILE A 38 17.65 32.89 19.84
CA ILE A 38 16.58 31.92 20.12
C ILE A 38 15.56 31.94 18.96
N GLY A 39 15.16 33.14 18.51
CA GLY A 39 14.22 33.27 17.40
C GLY A 39 14.72 32.60 16.10
N VAL A 40 15.98 32.87 15.73
CA VAL A 40 16.59 32.21 14.55
C VAL A 40 16.69 30.69 14.75
N GLY A 41 17.10 30.25 15.94
CA GLY A 41 17.19 28.83 16.27
C GLY A 41 15.84 28.12 16.19
N LEU A 42 14.78 28.75 16.70
CA LEU A 42 13.42 28.19 16.60
C LEU A 42 12.94 28.10 15.15
N VAL A 43 13.13 29.15 14.34
CA VAL A 43 12.73 29.14 12.94
C VAL A 43 13.47 28.04 12.18
N LEU A 44 14.77 27.91 12.37
CA LEU A 44 15.55 26.85 11.71
C LEU A 44 15.14 25.44 12.17
N SER A 45 14.88 25.27 13.47
CA SER A 45 14.44 23.97 14.02
C SER A 45 13.06 23.56 13.47
N ILE A 46 12.11 24.49 13.46
CA ILE A 46 10.77 24.26 12.91
C ILE A 46 10.86 23.99 11.40
N SER A 47 11.66 24.77 10.66
CA SER A 47 11.82 24.60 9.22
C SER A 47 12.42 23.24 8.85
N ASN A 48 13.45 22.79 9.59
CA ASN A 48 14.05 21.49 9.36
C ASN A 48 13.07 20.36 9.74
N GLY A 49 12.42 20.45 10.91
CA GLY A 49 11.45 19.42 11.31
C GLY A 49 10.25 19.34 10.37
N PHE A 50 9.80 20.47 9.83
CA PHE A 50 8.73 20.46 8.82
C PHE A 50 9.19 19.85 7.48
N ARG A 51 10.44 20.13 7.10
CA ARG A 51 11.01 19.54 5.87
C ARG A 51 11.13 18.01 5.98
N ASP A 52 11.68 17.53 7.11
CA ASP A 52 11.81 16.08 7.36
C ASP A 52 10.43 15.40 7.35
N GLN A 53 9.41 16.05 7.92
CA GLN A 53 8.04 15.54 7.91
C GLN A 53 7.42 15.53 6.51
N VAL A 54 7.66 16.56 5.70
CA VAL A 54 7.18 16.60 4.31
C VAL A 54 7.88 15.54 3.47
N GLU A 55 9.19 15.37 3.59
CA GLU A 55 9.95 14.32 2.89
C GLU A 55 9.44 12.92 3.28
N GLN A 56 9.09 12.71 4.54
CA GLN A 56 8.49 11.46 5.00
C GLN A 56 7.10 11.24 4.41
N ILE A 57 6.22 12.25 4.44
CA ILE A 57 4.87 12.15 3.86
C ILE A 57 4.95 11.92 2.34
N GLU A 58 5.85 12.61 1.64
CA GLU A 58 6.05 12.40 0.20
C GLU A 58 6.54 10.96 -0.09
N SER A 59 7.49 10.46 0.69
CA SER A 59 7.98 9.08 0.55
C SER A 59 6.86 8.06 0.80
N ASP A 60 6.11 8.22 1.90
CA ASP A 60 5.03 7.32 2.27
C ASP A 60 3.89 7.32 1.23
N GLN A 61 3.56 8.49 0.66
CA GLN A 61 2.55 8.58 -0.39
C GLN A 61 3.02 8.01 -1.74
N LEU A 62 4.30 8.16 -2.09
CA LEU A 62 4.83 7.63 -3.35
C LEU A 62 4.90 6.12 -3.36
N VAL A 63 5.27 5.50 -2.24
CA VAL A 63 5.27 4.03 -2.10
C VAL A 63 3.85 3.46 -2.20
N GLY A 64 2.86 4.22 -1.73
CA GLY A 64 1.46 3.84 -1.75
C GLY A 64 0.75 4.02 -3.10
N LEU A 65 1.35 4.62 -4.13
CA LEU A 65 0.71 4.89 -5.43
C LEU A 65 1.47 4.19 -6.57
N PRO A 66 1.16 2.91 -6.85
CA PRO A 66 1.80 2.20 -7.94
C PRO A 66 1.41 2.80 -9.29
N ILE A 67 2.37 2.81 -10.22
CA ILE A 67 2.09 3.11 -11.63
C ILE A 67 1.56 1.82 -12.25
N LEU A 68 0.28 1.81 -12.61
CA LEU A 68 -0.35 0.67 -13.27
C LEU A 68 -0.27 0.86 -14.78
N ILE A 69 0.32 -0.11 -15.47
CA ILE A 69 0.36 -0.14 -16.94
C ILE A 69 -0.48 -1.34 -17.37
N GLY A 70 -1.73 -1.09 -17.77
CA GLY A 70 -2.64 -2.14 -18.23
C GLY A 70 -2.54 -2.37 -19.73
N ARG A 71 -3.04 -3.53 -20.21
CA ARG A 71 -3.16 -3.84 -21.62
C ARG A 71 -4.13 -2.89 -22.33
N ALA A 72 -5.23 -2.56 -21.69
CA ALA A 72 -6.18 -1.58 -22.18
C ALA A 72 -6.19 -0.38 -21.23
N GLU A 73 -6.27 0.82 -21.75
CA GLU A 73 -6.51 1.99 -20.97
C GLU A 73 -7.93 1.90 -20.41
N MET A 74 -8.07 1.39 -19.18
CA MET A 74 -9.27 1.64 -18.42
C MET A 74 -9.15 3.09 -17.93
N GLU A 75 -9.83 4.03 -18.60
CA GLU A 75 -10.20 5.27 -17.94
C GLU A 75 -10.98 4.88 -16.68
N ILE A 76 -10.29 4.86 -15.54
CA ILE A 76 -10.96 4.88 -14.25
C ILE A 76 -11.50 6.31 -14.09
N GLY A 77 -12.44 6.63 -14.96
CA GLY A 77 -13.27 7.80 -14.82
C GLY A 77 -14.18 7.54 -13.64
N PHE A 78 -13.97 8.23 -12.53
CA PHE A 78 -14.97 8.43 -11.50
C PHE A 78 -16.23 9.12 -12.04
N ASN A 79 -16.53 8.98 -13.31
CA ASN A 79 -17.73 9.46 -13.95
C ASN A 79 -18.84 8.42 -13.78
N ARG A 80 -19.58 8.68 -12.75
CA ARG A 80 -20.91 8.15 -12.47
C ARG A 80 -21.74 8.15 -13.77
N ALA A 81 -22.14 6.95 -14.18
CA ALA A 81 -23.12 6.70 -15.22
C ALA A 81 -22.77 7.19 -16.64
N GLY A 82 -22.07 6.35 -17.42
CA GLY A 82 -22.32 6.18 -18.84
C GLY A 82 -22.26 7.40 -19.77
N ALA A 83 -21.88 8.56 -19.28
CA ALA A 83 -21.63 9.72 -20.10
C ALA A 83 -20.17 9.68 -20.52
N SER A 84 -19.92 9.41 -21.79
CA SER A 84 -18.62 9.53 -22.39
C SER A 84 -18.07 10.92 -22.10
N SER A 85 -16.81 11.00 -21.72
CA SER A 85 -16.06 12.24 -21.66
C SER A 85 -15.73 12.78 -23.06
N TYR A 86 -16.28 12.19 -24.09
CA TYR A 86 -16.12 12.63 -25.46
C TYR A 86 -16.79 13.99 -25.66
N ILE A 87 -15.99 15.01 -25.91
CA ILE A 87 -16.44 16.35 -26.26
C ILE A 87 -16.11 16.54 -27.74
N PRO A 88 -17.12 16.61 -28.63
CA PRO A 88 -16.86 16.83 -30.03
C PRO A 88 -16.31 18.24 -30.26
N ASP A 89 -15.41 18.39 -31.20
CA ASP A 89 -14.81 19.69 -31.54
C ASP A 89 -15.85 20.69 -32.11
N GLU A 90 -16.87 20.14 -32.82
CA GLU A 90 -18.02 20.88 -33.36
C GLU A 90 -19.29 20.05 -33.17
N TYR A 91 -20.39 20.68 -32.78
CA TYR A 91 -21.71 20.06 -32.75
C TYR A 91 -22.79 21.09 -33.09
N ASP A 92 -23.85 20.63 -33.76
CA ASP A 92 -25.04 21.42 -33.98
C ASP A 92 -26.07 21.12 -32.89
N GLU A 93 -26.78 22.17 -32.40
CA GLU A 93 -27.75 22.06 -31.29
C GLU A 93 -28.91 21.09 -31.60
N ASP A 94 -29.19 20.84 -32.88
CA ASP A 94 -30.30 19.99 -33.36
C ASP A 94 -29.84 18.59 -33.81
N GLU A 95 -28.53 18.27 -33.73
CA GLU A 95 -27.98 17.00 -34.18
C GLU A 95 -27.50 16.10 -33.03
N ILE A 96 -27.73 14.80 -33.17
CA ILE A 96 -27.20 13.78 -32.25
C ILE A 96 -25.79 13.40 -32.72
N VAL A 97 -24.80 13.70 -31.88
CA VAL A 97 -23.43 13.24 -32.10
C VAL A 97 -23.31 11.78 -31.66
N LEU A 98 -22.93 10.91 -32.59
CA LEU A 98 -22.71 9.49 -32.30
C LEU A 98 -21.28 9.28 -31.81
N TYR A 99 -21.16 8.68 -30.65
CA TYR A 99 -19.89 8.23 -30.07
C TYR A 99 -19.83 6.70 -30.12
N ASP A 100 -18.76 6.17 -30.71
CA ASP A 100 -18.47 4.74 -30.63
C ASP A 100 -17.43 4.49 -29.52
N PRO A 101 -17.81 3.87 -28.40
CA PRO A 101 -16.89 3.63 -27.28
C PRO A 101 -15.74 2.68 -27.62
N ASN A 102 -15.78 2.01 -28.80
CA ASN A 102 -14.72 1.11 -29.22
C ASN A 102 -13.72 1.76 -30.20
N MET A 103 -13.90 3.04 -30.53
CA MET A 103 -13.12 3.66 -31.60
C MET A 103 -11.68 4.03 -31.24
N ASP A 104 -11.34 4.19 -29.95
CA ASP A 104 -10.02 4.68 -29.55
C ASP A 104 -9.46 4.02 -28.27
N VAL A 105 -9.71 2.72 -28.09
CA VAL A 105 -9.04 1.99 -27.00
C VAL A 105 -7.61 1.72 -27.44
N HIS A 106 -6.67 2.49 -26.86
CA HIS A 106 -5.25 2.18 -27.02
C HIS A 106 -4.96 0.87 -26.30
N GLU A 107 -4.54 -0.16 -27.06
CA GLU A 107 -4.07 -1.42 -26.47
C GLU A 107 -2.54 -1.40 -26.39
N ASN A 108 -2.02 -1.48 -25.15
CA ASN A 108 -0.60 -1.71 -24.94
C ASN A 108 -0.23 -3.15 -25.30
N VAL A 109 0.84 -3.30 -26.04
CA VAL A 109 1.42 -4.61 -26.34
C VAL A 109 2.69 -4.76 -25.51
N PHE A 110 2.62 -5.65 -24.52
CA PHE A 110 3.80 -5.99 -23.72
C PHE A 110 4.70 -6.94 -24.51
N THR A 111 5.73 -6.41 -25.15
CA THR A 111 6.74 -7.20 -25.85
C THR A 111 7.88 -7.59 -24.91
N VAL A 112 8.63 -8.63 -25.27
CA VAL A 112 9.82 -9.03 -24.51
C VAL A 112 10.82 -7.88 -24.40
N GLU A 113 10.98 -7.09 -25.47
CA GLU A 113 11.88 -5.94 -25.49
C GLU A 113 11.43 -4.83 -24.52
N PHE A 114 10.11 -4.67 -24.31
CA PHE A 114 9.59 -3.73 -23.33
C PHE A 114 9.87 -4.22 -21.88
N LEU A 115 9.68 -5.52 -21.62
CA LEU A 115 9.99 -6.11 -20.32
C LEU A 115 11.49 -6.03 -20.01
N ASP A 116 12.33 -6.38 -20.99
CA ASP A 116 13.80 -6.24 -20.91
C ASP A 116 14.21 -4.77 -20.63
N HIS A 117 13.46 -3.80 -21.15
CA HIS A 117 13.72 -2.39 -20.88
C HIS A 117 13.35 -2.00 -19.45
N LEU A 118 12.27 -2.55 -18.89
CA LEU A 118 11.90 -2.33 -17.49
C LEU A 118 12.97 -2.91 -16.54
N GLU A 119 13.51 -4.08 -16.85
CA GLU A 119 14.58 -4.71 -16.06
C GLU A 119 15.92 -3.92 -16.09
N GLN A 120 16.09 -3.03 -17.07
CA GLN A 120 17.27 -2.18 -17.22
C GLN A 120 17.12 -0.81 -16.53
N LEU A 121 15.97 -0.53 -15.93
CA LEU A 121 15.79 0.70 -15.16
C LEU A 121 16.73 0.73 -13.96
N ASP A 122 17.12 1.94 -13.56
CA ASP A 122 17.96 2.13 -12.39
C ASP A 122 17.16 1.80 -11.12
N ASP A 123 17.69 0.93 -10.27
CA ASP A 123 17.05 0.50 -9.01
C ASP A 123 16.73 1.68 -8.07
N ASP A 124 17.37 2.83 -8.28
CA ASP A 124 17.11 4.05 -7.50
C ASP A 124 15.79 4.74 -7.86
N ILE A 125 15.15 4.39 -8.98
CA ILE A 125 13.92 5.06 -9.47
C ILE A 125 12.62 4.30 -9.22
N TYR A 126 12.69 3.05 -8.78
CA TYR A 126 11.53 2.24 -8.42
C TYR A 126 11.83 1.37 -7.20
N THR A 127 10.79 1.02 -6.47
CA THR A 127 10.90 0.13 -5.30
C THR A 127 10.67 -1.32 -5.68
N ASN A 128 9.70 -1.56 -6.56
CA ASN A 128 9.32 -2.91 -7.02
C ASN A 128 8.68 -2.83 -8.41
N ILE A 129 8.85 -3.88 -9.21
CA ILE A 129 8.12 -4.11 -10.45
C ILE A 129 7.37 -5.43 -10.30
N GLN A 130 6.06 -5.38 -10.46
CA GLN A 130 5.19 -6.54 -10.32
C GLN A 130 4.42 -6.76 -11.61
N PHE A 131 4.36 -8.01 -12.09
CA PHE A 131 3.65 -8.37 -13.29
C PHE A 131 2.36 -9.14 -12.93
N GLU A 132 1.22 -8.63 -13.35
CA GLU A 132 -0.06 -9.32 -13.19
C GLU A 132 -0.53 -9.87 -14.54
N TYR A 133 -0.84 -11.17 -14.57
CA TYR A 133 -1.26 -11.85 -15.80
C TYR A 133 -2.78 -11.80 -16.01
N GLY A 134 -3.53 -11.10 -15.15
CA GLY A 134 -4.99 -10.98 -15.24
C GLY A 134 -5.72 -12.34 -15.05
N TYR A 135 -5.04 -13.32 -14.47
CA TYR A 135 -5.64 -14.60 -14.13
C TYR A 135 -6.41 -14.50 -12.82
N VAL A 136 -7.67 -14.90 -12.86
CA VAL A 136 -8.51 -15.03 -11.66
C VAL A 136 -8.55 -16.50 -11.28
N PRO A 137 -7.90 -16.91 -10.18
CA PRO A 137 -7.90 -18.31 -9.77
C PRO A 137 -9.29 -18.76 -9.31
N THR A 138 -9.60 -20.01 -9.54
CA THR A 138 -10.76 -20.66 -8.91
C THR A 138 -10.37 -21.03 -7.48
N ILE A 139 -10.97 -20.37 -6.50
CA ILE A 139 -10.72 -20.64 -5.09
C ILE A 139 -11.87 -21.45 -4.51
N LEU A 140 -11.54 -22.46 -3.70
CA LEU A 140 -12.49 -23.31 -2.99
C LEU A 140 -12.21 -23.27 -1.49
N VAL A 141 -13.24 -23.48 -0.71
CA VAL A 141 -13.18 -23.68 0.73
C VAL A 141 -13.96 -24.93 1.12
N ASN A 142 -13.53 -25.62 2.17
CA ASN A 142 -14.33 -26.67 2.78
C ASN A 142 -15.25 -26.05 3.85
N LYS A 143 -16.55 -26.05 3.56
CA LYS A 143 -17.57 -25.58 4.49
C LYS A 143 -18.46 -26.74 4.89
N ASN A 144 -18.48 -27.11 6.16
CA ASN A 144 -19.29 -28.22 6.68
C ASN A 144 -19.04 -29.57 5.95
N ASP A 145 -17.81 -29.87 5.63
CA ASP A 145 -17.38 -31.05 4.87
C ASP A 145 -17.87 -31.09 3.42
N GLU A 146 -18.28 -29.97 2.85
CA GLU A 146 -18.60 -29.79 1.43
C GLU A 146 -17.71 -28.74 0.80
N ALA A 147 -17.16 -29.00 -0.39
CA ALA A 147 -16.35 -28.05 -1.12
C ALA A 147 -17.25 -27.01 -1.82
N GLU A 148 -16.99 -25.77 -1.59
CA GLU A 148 -17.67 -24.64 -2.23
C GLU A 148 -16.69 -23.76 -3.01
N ILE A 149 -17.09 -23.31 -4.21
CA ILE A 149 -16.33 -22.34 -4.99
C ILE A 149 -16.60 -20.95 -4.46
N ILE A 150 -15.52 -20.20 -4.27
CA ILE A 150 -15.55 -18.82 -3.83
C ILE A 150 -15.14 -17.90 -4.96
N GLN A 151 -15.80 -16.76 -5.06
CA GLN A 151 -15.32 -15.71 -5.94
C GLN A 151 -14.20 -14.93 -5.24
N THR A 152 -13.09 -14.71 -5.94
CA THR A 152 -11.94 -13.94 -5.41
C THR A 152 -12.33 -12.55 -4.94
N MET A 153 -13.38 -11.96 -5.52
CA MET A 153 -13.94 -10.67 -5.12
C MET A 153 -14.55 -10.71 -3.73
N ASP A 154 -15.16 -11.84 -3.31
CA ASP A 154 -15.79 -11.97 -2.00
C ASP A 154 -14.76 -12.05 -0.87
N LEU A 155 -13.52 -12.45 -1.19
CA LEU A 155 -12.37 -12.46 -0.26
C LEU A 155 -11.52 -11.19 -0.35
N ALA A 156 -11.80 -10.29 -1.29
CA ALA A 156 -10.86 -9.25 -1.69
C ALA A 156 -9.42 -9.80 -1.85
N PHE A 157 -9.35 -10.99 -2.51
CA PHE A 157 -8.11 -11.77 -2.64
C PHE A 157 -7.14 -11.07 -3.57
N SER A 158 -6.01 -10.64 -3.05
CA SER A 158 -5.02 -9.88 -3.80
C SER A 158 -3.60 -10.07 -3.26
N SER A 159 -2.61 -9.81 -4.11
CA SER A 159 -1.21 -9.81 -3.70
C SER A 159 -0.89 -8.60 -2.83
N PHE A 160 0.24 -8.67 -2.11
CA PHE A 160 0.82 -7.47 -1.53
C PHE A 160 1.31 -6.53 -2.63
N ILE A 161 1.12 -5.24 -2.43
CA ILE A 161 1.61 -4.20 -3.35
C ILE A 161 3.09 -3.87 -3.07
N VAL A 162 3.53 -4.11 -1.84
CA VAL A 162 4.90 -3.88 -1.40
C VAL A 162 5.78 -5.11 -1.63
N PRO A 163 7.11 -4.96 -1.77
CA PRO A 163 8.02 -6.09 -1.84
C PRO A 163 7.88 -7.03 -0.64
N ASN A 164 8.05 -8.34 -0.86
CA ASN A 164 7.87 -9.36 0.18
C ASN A 164 8.77 -9.17 1.41
N ASP A 165 9.97 -8.61 1.23
CA ASP A 165 10.93 -8.32 2.31
C ASP A 165 10.60 -7.03 3.09
N GLN A 166 9.67 -6.21 2.60
CA GLN A 166 9.23 -4.96 3.22
C GLN A 166 7.84 -5.03 3.86
N ILE A 167 7.17 -6.20 3.83
CA ILE A 167 5.82 -6.35 4.36
C ILE A 167 5.73 -5.86 5.82
N SER A 168 6.73 -6.15 6.65
CA SER A 168 6.76 -5.72 8.05
C SER A 168 6.88 -4.20 8.25
N ASP A 169 7.27 -3.47 7.24
CA ASP A 169 7.43 -2.01 7.29
C ASP A 169 6.10 -1.29 7.02
N PHE A 170 5.17 -1.97 6.34
CA PHE A 170 3.87 -1.43 5.95
C PHE A 170 2.69 -2.08 6.65
N TYR A 171 2.89 -3.24 7.27
CA TYR A 171 1.83 -3.98 7.94
C TYR A 171 2.25 -4.41 9.34
N ASN A 172 1.38 -4.22 10.32
CA ASN A 172 1.57 -4.68 11.69
C ASN A 172 1.02 -6.09 11.84
N LEU A 173 1.79 -7.00 12.41
CA LEU A 173 1.32 -8.33 12.75
C LEU A 173 0.45 -8.27 14.02
N LYS A 174 -0.82 -8.64 13.90
CA LYS A 174 -1.76 -8.73 15.04
C LYS A 174 -1.73 -10.09 15.70
N ALA A 175 -1.63 -11.18 14.90
CA ALA A 175 -1.57 -12.55 15.39
C ALA A 175 -0.95 -13.48 14.33
N GLY A 176 -0.39 -14.62 14.76
CA GLY A 176 0.24 -15.59 13.87
C GLY A 176 1.61 -15.18 13.40
N SER A 177 1.85 -15.28 12.09
CA SER A 177 3.11 -14.92 11.43
C SER A 177 2.85 -14.21 10.10
N TYR A 178 3.86 -13.47 9.61
CA TYR A 178 3.88 -13.03 8.20
C TYR A 178 4.03 -14.26 7.29
N PRO A 179 3.47 -14.21 6.08
CA PRO A 179 3.65 -15.28 5.11
C PRO A 179 5.12 -15.34 4.67
N THR A 180 5.63 -16.55 4.51
CA THR A 180 7.01 -16.83 4.07
C THR A 180 7.05 -17.65 2.79
N SER A 181 5.91 -18.10 2.32
CA SER A 181 5.73 -18.94 1.14
C SER A 181 4.47 -18.53 0.37
N ILE A 182 4.46 -18.78 -0.94
CA ILE A 182 3.28 -18.58 -1.80
C ILE A 182 2.06 -19.44 -1.39
N TYR A 183 2.28 -20.45 -0.54
CA TYR A 183 1.22 -21.31 0.02
C TYR A 183 0.62 -20.74 1.31
N GLU A 184 1.12 -19.59 1.76
CA GLU A 184 0.68 -18.93 2.97
C GLU A 184 -0.02 -17.62 2.62
N VAL A 185 -1.17 -17.41 3.24
CA VAL A 185 -1.95 -16.19 3.10
C VAL A 185 -2.22 -15.58 4.48
N VAL A 186 -2.55 -14.30 4.50
CA VAL A 186 -2.91 -13.58 5.73
C VAL A 186 -4.22 -12.84 5.55
N LEU A 187 -4.95 -12.67 6.64
CA LEU A 187 -6.14 -11.82 6.67
C LEU A 187 -5.75 -10.40 7.07
N LEU A 188 -6.06 -9.45 6.19
CA LEU A 188 -5.94 -8.02 6.48
C LEU A 188 -7.18 -7.54 7.21
N VAL A 189 -6.99 -6.85 8.33
CA VAL A 189 -8.02 -6.21 9.13
C VAL A 189 -7.74 -4.70 9.22
N ASP A 190 -8.75 -3.90 9.56
CA ASP A 190 -8.54 -2.47 9.83
C ASP A 190 -8.00 -2.19 11.25
N ASP A 191 -7.79 -0.93 11.58
CA ASP A 191 -7.28 -0.46 12.89
C ASP A 191 -8.11 -0.95 14.09
N TRP A 192 -9.39 -1.25 13.87
CA TRP A 192 -10.34 -1.69 14.89
C TRP A 192 -10.60 -3.19 14.85
N ASN A 193 -9.80 -3.94 14.06
CA ASN A 193 -9.99 -5.36 13.75
C ASN A 193 -11.32 -5.64 13.03
N VAL A 194 -11.84 -4.67 12.28
CA VAL A 194 -13.04 -4.86 11.48
C VAL A 194 -12.68 -5.53 10.17
N VAL A 195 -13.47 -6.51 9.79
CA VAL A 195 -13.41 -7.23 8.52
C VAL A 195 -14.80 -7.26 7.93
N ASP A 196 -14.91 -7.18 6.62
CA ASP A 196 -16.20 -7.39 5.97
C ASP A 196 -16.74 -8.79 6.32
N SER A 197 -17.99 -8.83 6.79
CA SER A 197 -18.64 -10.08 7.20
C SER A 197 -18.69 -11.11 6.05
N SER A 198 -18.75 -10.65 4.80
CA SER A 198 -18.76 -11.52 3.63
C SER A 198 -17.44 -12.33 3.52
N ILE A 199 -16.29 -11.73 3.87
CA ILE A 199 -14.99 -12.41 3.87
C ILE A 199 -15.00 -13.56 4.89
N ILE A 200 -15.49 -13.28 6.08
CA ILE A 200 -15.53 -14.26 7.18
C ILE A 200 -16.53 -15.39 6.90
N GLU A 201 -17.69 -15.05 6.37
CA GLU A 201 -18.69 -16.04 5.94
C GLU A 201 -18.15 -16.90 4.79
N THR A 202 -17.42 -16.30 3.87
CA THR A 202 -16.78 -16.97 2.76
C THR A 202 -15.69 -17.93 3.23
N LEU A 203 -14.92 -17.56 4.27
CA LEU A 203 -13.96 -18.47 4.92
C LEU A 203 -14.62 -19.62 5.68
N GLY A 204 -15.95 -19.69 5.76
CA GLY A 204 -16.71 -20.79 6.33
C GLY A 204 -17.13 -20.59 7.78
N PHE A 205 -16.99 -19.38 8.34
CA PHE A 205 -17.37 -19.09 9.72
C PHE A 205 -18.82 -18.64 9.84
N ASP A 206 -19.46 -18.97 10.97
CA ASP A 206 -20.78 -18.43 11.33
C ASP A 206 -20.63 -17.01 11.90
N ILE A 207 -21.13 -16.02 11.15
CA ILE A 207 -21.04 -14.61 11.53
C ILE A 207 -21.95 -14.22 12.71
N THR A 208 -22.77 -15.13 13.21
CA THR A 208 -23.59 -14.93 14.42
C THR A 208 -22.80 -15.21 15.72
N GLU A 209 -21.64 -15.84 15.60
CA GLU A 209 -20.76 -16.17 16.72
C GLU A 209 -19.59 -15.18 16.83
N THR A 210 -18.94 -15.18 18.01
CA THR A 210 -17.72 -14.40 18.20
C THR A 210 -16.53 -15.16 17.60
N ILE A 211 -15.92 -14.61 16.56
CA ILE A 211 -14.77 -15.19 15.87
C ILE A 211 -13.48 -14.58 16.42
N ARG A 212 -12.54 -15.40 16.77
CA ARG A 212 -11.23 -14.99 17.28
C ARG A 212 -10.17 -15.17 16.21
N PHE A 213 -9.07 -14.45 16.33
CA PHE A 213 -7.92 -14.63 15.44
C PHE A 213 -7.41 -16.06 15.39
N SER A 214 -7.42 -16.75 16.56
CA SER A 214 -7.03 -18.17 16.64
C SER A 214 -7.93 -19.12 15.87
N ASP A 215 -9.15 -18.71 15.59
CA ASP A 215 -10.11 -19.55 14.87
C ASP A 215 -9.88 -19.42 13.36
N VAL A 216 -9.43 -18.25 12.91
CA VAL A 216 -9.13 -17.95 11.50
C VAL A 216 -7.74 -18.44 11.10
N ILE A 217 -6.75 -18.36 12.00
CA ILE A 217 -5.40 -18.87 11.72
C ILE A 217 -5.43 -20.38 11.62
N GLY A 218 -4.91 -20.92 10.51
CA GLY A 218 -4.96 -22.34 10.18
C GLY A 218 -6.14 -22.74 9.28
N THR A 219 -6.99 -21.77 8.86
CA THR A 219 -8.01 -22.03 7.84
C THR A 219 -7.35 -22.26 6.50
N ASN A 220 -7.82 -23.25 5.75
CA ASN A 220 -7.30 -23.60 4.45
C ASN A 220 -8.24 -23.15 3.34
N LEU A 221 -7.64 -22.60 2.31
CA LEU A 221 -8.25 -22.29 1.00
C LEU A 221 -7.58 -23.20 -0.04
N TYR A 222 -8.26 -23.48 -1.11
CA TYR A 222 -7.72 -24.32 -2.18
C TYR A 222 -7.83 -23.63 -3.53
N VAL A 223 -6.71 -23.56 -4.26
CA VAL A 223 -6.71 -23.08 -5.64
C VAL A 223 -6.93 -24.26 -6.57
N GLY A 224 -8.07 -24.31 -7.21
CA GLY A 224 -8.41 -25.36 -8.17
C GLY A 224 -7.54 -25.28 -9.42
N LEU A 225 -6.94 -26.39 -9.79
CA LEU A 225 -6.19 -26.50 -11.03
C LEU A 225 -7.14 -26.65 -12.22
N ASN A 226 -6.78 -26.09 -13.37
CA ASN A 226 -7.62 -26.18 -14.57
C ASN A 226 -7.87 -27.62 -15.00
N ASP A 227 -6.91 -28.51 -14.80
CA ASP A 227 -6.99 -29.92 -15.21
C ASP A 227 -8.02 -30.72 -14.39
N SER A 228 -8.25 -30.35 -13.14
CA SER A 228 -9.29 -30.96 -12.29
C SER A 228 -10.61 -30.20 -12.32
N PHE A 229 -10.54 -28.87 -12.51
CA PHE A 229 -11.73 -28.03 -12.52
C PHE A 229 -12.51 -28.06 -13.83
N TYR A 230 -11.82 -28.27 -14.99
CA TYR A 230 -12.50 -28.34 -16.29
C TYR A 230 -12.50 -29.77 -16.84
N VAL A 231 -13.66 -30.22 -17.27
CA VAL A 231 -13.84 -31.52 -17.92
C VAL A 231 -14.23 -31.33 -19.38
N GLU A 232 -13.66 -32.15 -20.25
CA GLU A 232 -14.02 -32.13 -21.66
C GLU A 232 -15.34 -32.88 -21.88
N GLN A 233 -16.32 -32.19 -22.47
CA GLN A 233 -17.58 -32.76 -22.84
C GLN A 233 -17.96 -32.31 -24.25
N GLY A 234 -17.94 -33.25 -25.19
CA GLY A 234 -18.32 -32.99 -26.57
C GLY A 234 -17.43 -32.01 -27.33
N GLY A 235 -16.14 -31.96 -27.01
CA GLY A 235 -15.14 -31.06 -27.60
C GLY A 235 -15.10 -29.65 -26.98
N VAL A 236 -15.79 -29.46 -25.86
CA VAL A 236 -15.81 -28.20 -25.09
C VAL A 236 -15.39 -28.48 -23.66
N PHE A 237 -14.59 -27.61 -23.09
CA PHE A 237 -14.25 -27.67 -21.67
C PHE A 237 -15.31 -26.92 -20.84
N ILE A 238 -15.90 -27.60 -19.87
CA ILE A 238 -16.91 -27.06 -18.98
C ILE A 238 -16.47 -27.23 -17.51
N PRO A 239 -16.81 -26.28 -16.59
CA PRO A 239 -16.50 -26.43 -15.17
C PRO A 239 -17.16 -27.67 -14.56
N ASN A 240 -16.40 -28.38 -13.73
CA ASN A 240 -16.84 -29.59 -13.01
C ASN A 240 -17.46 -29.25 -11.66
N PHE A 241 -18.65 -28.67 -11.69
CA PHE A 241 -19.38 -28.32 -10.45
C PHE A 241 -19.92 -29.52 -9.68
N LEU A 242 -19.83 -30.73 -10.23
CA LEU A 242 -20.40 -31.93 -9.62
C LEU A 242 -19.41 -32.67 -8.69
N ASN A 243 -18.12 -32.46 -8.87
CA ASN A 243 -17.08 -33.15 -8.15
C ASN A 243 -16.05 -32.14 -7.62
N LEU A 244 -16.50 -31.17 -6.82
CA LEU A 244 -15.61 -30.14 -6.25
C LEU A 244 -14.63 -30.71 -5.23
N ASP A 245 -14.95 -31.81 -4.57
CA ASP A 245 -14.05 -32.51 -3.66
C ASP A 245 -12.79 -33.01 -4.39
N ASP A 246 -12.93 -33.54 -5.60
CA ASP A 246 -11.78 -33.93 -6.41
C ASP A 246 -10.90 -32.71 -6.79
N VAL A 247 -11.53 -31.55 -7.01
CA VAL A 247 -10.80 -30.29 -7.30
C VAL A 247 -10.04 -29.79 -6.07
N VAL A 248 -10.59 -29.95 -4.87
CA VAL A 248 -9.93 -29.63 -3.60
C VAL A 248 -8.75 -30.58 -3.38
N ASP A 249 -8.95 -31.88 -3.56
CA ASP A 249 -7.92 -32.90 -3.31
C ASP A 249 -6.69 -32.74 -4.24
N GLU A 250 -6.91 -32.31 -5.49
CA GLU A 250 -5.85 -32.06 -6.46
C GLU A 250 -5.36 -30.61 -6.47
N GLY A 251 -6.07 -29.72 -5.77
CA GLY A 251 -5.79 -28.28 -5.72
C GLY A 251 -4.55 -27.90 -4.92
N VAL A 252 -4.15 -26.65 -5.06
CA VAL A 252 -3.08 -26.08 -4.26
C VAL A 252 -3.66 -25.52 -2.96
N GLU A 253 -3.23 -26.08 -1.83
CA GLU A 253 -3.65 -25.64 -0.50
C GLU A 253 -2.94 -24.34 -0.12
N LEU A 254 -3.72 -23.36 0.32
CA LEU A 254 -3.27 -22.09 0.90
C LEU A 254 -3.72 -22.04 2.36
N THR A 255 -2.81 -21.76 3.26
CA THR A 255 -3.12 -21.68 4.71
C THR A 255 -3.10 -20.25 5.20
N VAL A 256 -4.12 -19.83 5.94
CA VAL A 256 -4.10 -18.55 6.66
C VAL A 256 -3.15 -18.65 7.84
N VAL A 257 -1.98 -18.00 7.75
CA VAL A 257 -0.92 -18.07 8.77
C VAL A 257 -0.92 -16.90 9.75
N GLY A 258 -1.61 -15.82 9.42
CA GLY A 258 -1.59 -14.63 10.27
C GLY A 258 -2.71 -13.65 10.00
N ILE A 259 -2.83 -12.72 10.93
CA ILE A 259 -3.71 -11.56 10.85
C ILE A 259 -2.83 -10.32 10.88
N ILE A 260 -3.01 -9.43 9.94
CA ILE A 260 -2.23 -8.21 9.78
C ILE A 260 -3.13 -6.97 9.71
N GLU A 261 -2.57 -5.83 10.01
CA GLU A 261 -3.20 -4.52 9.92
C GLU A 261 -2.31 -3.62 9.06
N ALA A 262 -2.89 -2.91 8.11
CA ALA A 262 -2.15 -1.96 7.30
C ALA A 262 -1.76 -0.73 8.13
N GLN A 263 -0.52 -0.27 8.01
CA GLN A 263 -0.09 1.00 8.57
C GLN A 263 -0.62 2.16 7.70
N GLU A 264 -0.63 3.37 8.25
CA GLU A 264 -1.13 4.58 7.56
C GLU A 264 -0.44 4.82 6.20
N ALA A 265 0.81 4.38 6.05
CA ALA A 265 1.57 4.45 4.81
C ALA A 265 1.16 3.42 3.75
N ALA A 266 0.40 2.40 4.12
CA ALA A 266 -0.06 1.39 3.18
C ALA A 266 -1.31 1.84 2.43
N LEU A 267 -1.40 1.53 1.14
CA LEU A 267 -2.58 1.86 0.29
C LEU A 267 -3.89 1.28 0.82
N GLU A 268 -3.80 0.18 1.54
CA GLU A 268 -4.95 -0.58 2.04
C GLU A 268 -5.32 -0.21 3.47
N TYR A 269 -4.90 0.93 3.95
CA TYR A 269 -5.05 1.37 5.34
C TYR A 269 -6.47 1.17 5.94
N ASN A 270 -7.51 1.30 5.14
CA ASN A 270 -8.89 1.05 5.56
C ASN A 270 -9.54 -0.15 4.86
N GLY A 271 -8.74 -1.04 4.30
CA GLY A 271 -9.21 -2.23 3.61
C GLY A 271 -9.24 -3.46 4.50
N SER A 272 -9.99 -4.47 4.07
CA SER A 272 -9.91 -5.83 4.61
C SER A 272 -9.91 -6.83 3.46
N GLY A 273 -9.25 -7.98 3.64
CA GLY A 273 -9.15 -8.97 2.58
C GLY A 273 -8.11 -10.04 2.87
N VAL A 274 -8.01 -11.01 1.98
CA VAL A 274 -6.99 -12.06 2.06
C VAL A 274 -5.83 -11.70 1.14
N LYS A 275 -4.63 -11.64 1.70
CA LYS A 275 -3.40 -11.26 1.01
C LYS A 275 -2.45 -12.43 0.85
N TYR A 276 -1.79 -12.49 -0.31
CA TYR A 276 -0.78 -13.50 -0.64
C TYR A 276 0.52 -12.87 -1.14
N LEU A 277 1.63 -13.63 -1.02
CA LEU A 277 2.92 -13.23 -1.55
C LEU A 277 2.92 -13.29 -3.07
N TYR A 278 3.53 -12.30 -3.68
CA TYR A 278 3.82 -12.29 -5.11
C TYR A 278 5.20 -12.93 -5.35
N GLU A 279 5.29 -13.87 -6.32
CA GLU A 279 6.53 -14.49 -6.81
C GLU A 279 6.70 -14.32 -8.31
#